data_08cefc1436274d5d1eb6224d6f0af367
#
_entry.id   08cefc1436274d5d1eb6224d6f0af367
#
_cell.length_a   1.000
_cell.length_b   1.000
_cell.length_c   1.000
_cell.angle_alpha   90.00
_cell.angle_beta   90.00
_cell.angle_gamma   90.00
#
_symmetry.space_group_name_H-M   'P 1'
#
loop_
_entity.id
_entity.type
_entity.pdbx_description
1 polymer ?
#
loop_
_entity_poly.entity_id
_entity_poly.type
_entity_poly.pdbx_seq_one_letter_code
_entity_poly.pdbx_strand_id
1 'polypeptide(L)'
;MREPAIVLQQLRRNVSESFCLGPLSLEIPRGAICALVGPNGAGKTSLLNILMGTGSVDAGRVSVLGHDVTQAAVEVKRRTALVSPDISYRAWGTIGRTINFVSGFYPDWDSQHCEQLLVRMGLHASERIDSLSFGGRIKLSLVLALARHAQLLLLDEPSLGLDPLARQQLFTELLAFMQDEERTIVISSHQLAELERYADYVAMLNQGQIVAHGTTPDLLSRYTELDVLLDRDGLIERSGLRLVARDGRRARVLVDRASMPPAGSGALGELQIISERNLTLEELLVALVKSNSGVRWRPRMGLS
;
A
#
# COMPACT_ATOMS: atom_id res chain seq x y z
N MET A 1 -6.73 -21.89 9.07
CA MET A 1 -6.24 -20.63 8.47
C MET A 1 -5.60 -19.84 9.60
N ARG A 2 -4.44 -19.22 9.38
CA ARG A 2 -3.81 -18.34 10.38
C ARG A 2 -4.69 -17.10 10.57
N GLU A 3 -4.73 -16.53 11.78
CA GLU A 3 -5.43 -15.27 12.03
C GLU A 3 -4.79 -14.15 11.18
N PRO A 4 -5.60 -13.23 10.60
CA PRO A 4 -5.07 -12.12 9.85
C PRO A 4 -4.23 -11.18 10.74
N ALA A 5 -3.17 -10.59 10.16
CA ALA A 5 -2.35 -9.61 10.86
C ALA A 5 -3.10 -8.28 11.05
N ILE A 6 -3.97 -7.92 10.11
CA ILE A 6 -4.75 -6.68 10.14
C ILE A 6 -6.18 -6.99 9.73
N VAL A 7 -7.14 -6.46 10.49
CA VAL A 7 -8.58 -6.53 10.18
C VAL A 7 -9.18 -5.13 10.28
N LEU A 8 -9.74 -4.65 9.18
CA LEU A 8 -10.55 -3.43 9.12
C LEU A 8 -12.01 -3.82 8.95
N GLN A 9 -12.89 -3.31 9.80
CA GLN A 9 -14.34 -3.54 9.73
C GLN A 9 -15.05 -2.20 9.69
N GLN A 10 -15.47 -1.78 8.49
CA GLN A 10 -16.18 -0.53 8.23
C GLN A 10 -15.47 0.70 8.83
N LEU A 11 -14.12 0.68 8.80
CA LEU A 11 -13.30 1.78 9.29
C LEU A 11 -13.68 3.09 8.59
N ARG A 12 -13.97 4.13 9.38
CA ARG A 12 -14.14 5.51 8.90
C ARG A 12 -13.26 6.46 9.71
N ARG A 13 -12.69 7.44 8.99
CA ARG A 13 -11.90 8.54 9.55
C ARG A 13 -12.06 9.79 8.71
N ASN A 14 -12.58 10.87 9.31
CA ASN A 14 -12.58 12.20 8.72
C ASN A 14 -11.18 12.80 8.93
N VAL A 15 -10.36 12.82 7.89
CA VAL A 15 -8.99 13.32 7.95
C VAL A 15 -8.97 14.85 7.85
N SER A 16 -9.88 15.41 7.03
CA SER A 16 -10.11 16.84 6.88
C SER A 16 -11.59 17.11 6.52
N GLU A 17 -11.99 18.36 6.42
CA GLU A 17 -13.35 18.74 5.97
C GLU A 17 -13.67 18.19 4.57
N SER A 18 -12.66 18.04 3.72
CA SER A 18 -12.81 17.61 2.32
C SER A 18 -12.41 16.16 2.05
N PHE A 19 -11.83 15.43 3.05
CA PHE A 19 -11.34 14.08 2.84
C PHE A 19 -11.71 13.14 3.97
N CYS A 20 -12.44 12.07 3.62
CA CYS A 20 -12.81 10.97 4.49
C CYS A 20 -12.18 9.67 4.01
N LEU A 21 -11.51 8.96 4.91
CA LEU A 21 -11.04 7.61 4.71
C LEU A 21 -12.16 6.64 5.12
N GLY A 22 -12.59 5.81 4.19
CA GLY A 22 -13.60 4.78 4.46
C GLY A 22 -15.03 5.10 3.98
N PRO A 23 -15.97 4.15 4.20
CA PRO A 23 -15.80 2.94 5.02
C PRO A 23 -14.85 1.92 4.36
N LEU A 24 -13.89 1.39 5.14
CA LEU A 24 -12.96 0.38 4.68
C LEU A 24 -13.21 -0.95 5.39
N SER A 25 -13.28 -2.03 4.61
CA SER A 25 -13.22 -3.40 5.12
C SER A 25 -12.12 -4.14 4.37
N LEU A 26 -11.16 -4.70 5.12
CA LEU A 26 -9.97 -5.34 4.56
C LEU A 26 -9.39 -6.29 5.59
N GLU A 27 -8.94 -7.45 5.14
CA GLU A 27 -8.12 -8.36 5.91
C GLU A 27 -6.77 -8.57 5.23
N ILE A 28 -5.68 -8.39 5.98
CA ILE A 28 -4.32 -8.66 5.51
C ILE A 28 -3.82 -9.91 6.22
N PRO A 29 -3.45 -10.96 5.47
CA PRO A 29 -2.99 -12.21 6.07
C PRO A 29 -1.66 -12.01 6.81
N ARG A 30 -1.45 -12.78 7.89
CA ARG A 30 -0.18 -12.85 8.59
C ARG A 30 0.85 -13.60 7.74
N GLY A 31 2.11 -13.19 7.79
CA GLY A 31 3.18 -13.81 7.02
C GLY A 31 3.29 -13.28 5.58
N ALA A 32 2.55 -12.23 5.22
CA ALA A 32 2.52 -11.69 3.87
C ALA A 32 3.21 -10.32 3.76
N ILE A 33 3.75 -10.03 2.58
CA ILE A 33 4.10 -8.67 2.15
C ILE A 33 2.88 -8.09 1.43
N CYS A 34 2.24 -7.10 2.07
CA CYS A 34 1.10 -6.39 1.49
C CYS A 34 1.53 -5.06 0.88
N ALA A 35 1.30 -4.88 -0.42
CA ALA A 35 1.44 -3.60 -1.09
C ALA A 35 0.17 -2.76 -0.91
N LEU A 36 0.27 -1.64 -0.20
CA LEU A 36 -0.78 -0.62 -0.09
C LEU A 36 -0.54 0.44 -1.16
N VAL A 37 -1.29 0.40 -2.24
CA VAL A 37 -1.03 1.19 -3.43
C VAL A 37 -2.16 2.16 -3.74
N GLY A 38 -1.82 3.28 -4.36
CA GLY A 38 -2.78 4.30 -4.73
C GLY A 38 -2.13 5.64 -5.03
N PRO A 39 -2.85 6.56 -5.69
CA PRO A 39 -2.32 7.90 -5.99
C PRO A 39 -2.00 8.69 -4.73
N ASN A 40 -1.27 9.80 -4.90
CA ASN A 40 -1.03 10.73 -3.80
C ASN A 40 -2.36 11.30 -3.30
N GLY A 41 -2.50 11.42 -1.98
CA GLY A 41 -3.75 11.85 -1.36
C GLY A 41 -4.83 10.76 -1.25
N ALA A 42 -4.58 9.51 -1.68
CA ALA A 42 -5.55 8.42 -1.54
C ALA A 42 -5.85 8.02 -0.08
N GLY A 43 -5.00 8.39 0.89
CA GLY A 43 -5.18 8.08 2.31
C GLY A 43 -4.23 7.01 2.85
N LYS A 44 -3.18 6.61 2.10
CA LYS A 44 -2.22 5.58 2.50
C LYS A 44 -1.56 5.87 3.85
N THR A 45 -0.92 7.04 3.99
CA THR A 45 -0.30 7.50 5.24
C THR A 45 -1.29 7.56 6.41
N SER A 46 -2.51 8.05 6.16
CA SER A 46 -3.56 8.10 7.18
C SER A 46 -3.94 6.70 7.67
N LEU A 47 -4.06 5.73 6.75
CA LEU A 47 -4.33 4.34 7.11
C LEU A 47 -3.17 3.74 7.91
N LEU A 48 -1.91 3.92 7.49
CA LEU A 48 -0.74 3.44 8.22
C LEU A 48 -0.67 4.03 9.64
N ASN A 49 -0.99 5.30 9.83
CA ASN A 49 -1.05 5.94 11.15
C ASN A 49 -2.16 5.33 12.03
N ILE A 50 -3.32 4.99 11.47
CA ILE A 50 -4.37 4.29 12.21
C ILE A 50 -3.90 2.90 12.63
N LEU A 51 -3.28 2.14 11.71
CA LEU A 51 -2.73 0.81 12.00
C LEU A 51 -1.64 0.83 13.08
N MET A 52 -0.85 1.91 13.14
CA MET A 52 0.15 2.12 14.20
C MET A 52 -0.49 2.51 15.55
N GLY A 53 -1.79 2.80 15.60
CA GLY A 53 -2.45 3.31 16.80
C GLY A 53 -2.05 4.75 17.16
N THR A 54 -1.67 5.56 16.16
CA THR A 54 -1.40 7.00 16.30
C THR A 54 -2.49 7.84 15.65
N GLY A 55 -3.24 7.27 14.68
CA GLY A 55 -4.41 7.89 14.09
C GLY A 55 -5.70 7.54 14.84
N SER A 56 -6.68 8.45 14.84
CA SER A 56 -8.00 8.17 15.44
C SER A 56 -8.91 7.40 14.48
N VAL A 57 -9.88 6.71 15.05
CA VAL A 57 -10.95 5.98 14.36
C VAL A 57 -12.26 6.64 14.74
N ASP A 58 -13.02 7.13 13.73
CA ASP A 58 -14.31 7.81 13.99
C ASP A 58 -15.47 6.81 14.02
N ALA A 59 -15.39 5.73 13.21
CA ALA A 59 -16.35 4.63 13.21
C ALA A 59 -15.72 3.33 12.71
N GLY A 60 -16.35 2.20 12.99
CA GLY A 60 -15.86 0.87 12.65
C GLY A 60 -14.87 0.34 13.67
N ARG A 61 -14.14 -0.73 13.29
CA ARG A 61 -13.13 -1.36 14.14
C ARG A 61 -11.86 -1.63 13.35
N VAL A 62 -10.72 -1.53 14.04
CA VAL A 62 -9.40 -1.85 13.50
C VAL A 62 -8.67 -2.73 14.49
N SER A 63 -8.28 -3.92 14.04
CA SER A 63 -7.46 -4.84 14.81
C SER A 63 -6.12 -5.05 14.12
N VAL A 64 -5.05 -5.00 14.88
CA VAL A 64 -3.67 -5.25 14.44
C VAL A 64 -3.07 -6.32 15.34
N LEU A 65 -2.64 -7.43 14.76
CA LEU A 65 -2.10 -8.59 15.48
C LEU A 65 -3.02 -9.09 16.60
N GLY A 66 -4.35 -9.04 16.34
CA GLY A 66 -5.38 -9.43 17.31
C GLY A 66 -5.75 -8.35 18.36
N HIS A 67 -5.10 -7.18 18.33
CA HIS A 67 -5.33 -6.09 19.29
C HIS A 67 -6.11 -4.94 18.64
N ASP A 68 -7.18 -4.47 19.30
CA ASP A 68 -7.90 -3.26 18.87
C ASP A 68 -7.02 -2.01 19.04
N VAL A 69 -6.84 -1.25 17.97
CA VAL A 69 -5.91 -0.10 17.95
C VAL A 69 -6.35 1.03 18.87
N THR A 70 -7.64 1.11 19.22
CA THR A 70 -8.18 2.15 20.10
C THR A 70 -8.10 1.78 21.58
N GLN A 71 -8.22 0.49 21.89
CA GLN A 71 -8.25 -0.01 23.27
C GLN A 71 -6.88 -0.49 23.74
N ALA A 72 -6.05 -1.02 22.85
CA ALA A 72 -4.77 -1.63 23.14
C ALA A 72 -3.60 -0.97 22.38
N ALA A 73 -3.64 0.36 22.19
CA ALA A 73 -2.66 1.09 21.40
C ALA A 73 -1.19 0.86 21.85
N VAL A 74 -0.94 0.67 23.13
CA VAL A 74 0.41 0.39 23.65
C VAL A 74 0.91 -0.96 23.16
N GLU A 75 0.06 -1.99 23.22
CA GLU A 75 0.41 -3.34 22.76
C GLU A 75 0.62 -3.39 21.25
N VAL A 76 -0.23 -2.69 20.50
CA VAL A 76 -0.03 -2.52 19.06
C VAL A 76 1.34 -1.90 18.78
N LYS A 77 1.70 -0.79 19.46
CA LYS A 77 2.98 -0.09 19.28
C LYS A 77 4.19 -0.92 19.68
N ARG A 78 4.06 -1.83 20.63
CA ARG A 78 5.16 -2.76 21.00
C ARG A 78 5.48 -3.71 19.87
N ARG A 79 4.47 -4.23 19.16
CA ARG A 79 4.61 -5.26 18.14
C ARG A 79 4.68 -4.73 16.71
N THR A 80 4.34 -3.45 16.51
CA THR A 80 4.29 -2.82 15.19
C THR A 80 5.33 -1.73 15.08
N ALA A 81 6.08 -1.67 13.99
CA ALA A 81 7.00 -0.58 13.67
C ALA A 81 6.50 0.22 12.47
N LEU A 82 6.62 1.53 12.54
CA LEU A 82 6.38 2.45 11.42
C LEU A 82 7.70 3.05 10.96
N VAL A 83 7.98 2.92 9.68
CA VAL A 83 9.05 3.63 8.97
C VAL A 83 8.37 4.62 8.04
N SER A 84 8.56 5.90 8.29
CA SER A 84 7.94 6.98 7.50
C SER A 84 8.93 8.16 7.40
N PRO A 85 8.95 8.87 6.28
CA PRO A 85 9.76 10.07 6.11
C PRO A 85 9.39 11.20 7.07
N ASP A 86 8.17 11.18 7.62
CA ASP A 86 7.66 12.20 8.54
C ASP A 86 8.20 12.02 9.97
N ILE A 87 8.77 10.86 10.30
CA ILE A 87 9.34 10.61 11.61
C ILE A 87 10.69 11.32 11.74
N SER A 88 10.79 12.24 12.69
CA SER A 88 12.01 13.01 12.95
C SER A 88 12.69 12.60 14.26
N TYR A 89 13.95 12.22 14.16
CA TYR A 89 14.81 11.87 15.31
C TYR A 89 15.79 13.02 15.69
N ARG A 90 15.64 14.22 15.13
CA ARG A 90 16.58 15.34 15.30
C ARG A 90 16.79 15.75 16.76
N ALA A 91 15.76 15.60 17.58
CA ALA A 91 15.81 15.99 18.99
C ALA A 91 16.92 15.28 19.79
N TRP A 92 17.34 14.07 19.39
CA TRP A 92 18.36 13.29 20.09
C TRP A 92 19.80 13.56 19.61
N GLY A 93 19.98 14.32 18.54
CA GLY A 93 21.26 14.83 18.05
C GLY A 93 22.09 13.81 17.28
N THR A 94 22.42 12.63 17.84
CA THR A 94 23.21 11.58 17.18
C THR A 94 22.45 10.25 17.07
N ILE A 95 22.88 9.41 16.13
CA ILE A 95 22.32 8.05 15.94
C ILE A 95 22.42 7.24 17.24
N GLY A 96 23.58 7.21 17.89
CA GLY A 96 23.78 6.47 19.13
C GLY A 96 22.88 6.92 20.28
N ARG A 97 22.67 8.25 20.45
CA ARG A 97 21.73 8.76 21.44
C ARG A 97 20.29 8.38 21.12
N THR A 98 19.92 8.38 19.86
CA THR A 98 18.60 7.94 19.42
C THR A 98 18.37 6.46 19.74
N ILE A 99 19.37 5.61 19.43
CA ILE A 99 19.32 4.17 19.74
C ILE A 99 19.15 3.95 21.25
N ASN A 100 19.99 4.61 22.08
CA ASN A 100 19.92 4.49 23.54
C ASN A 100 18.55 4.94 24.09
N PHE A 101 17.96 5.99 23.52
CA PHE A 101 16.62 6.44 23.91
C PHE A 101 15.54 5.44 23.50
N VAL A 102 15.55 5.02 22.25
CA VAL A 102 14.50 4.14 21.70
C VAL A 102 14.58 2.75 22.35
N SER A 103 15.76 2.18 22.53
CA SER A 103 15.96 0.85 23.12
C SER A 103 15.34 0.72 24.51
N GLY A 104 15.30 1.80 25.29
CA GLY A 104 14.71 1.81 26.64
C GLY A 104 13.20 1.54 26.68
N PHE A 105 12.49 1.64 25.56
CA PHE A 105 11.06 1.34 25.48
C PHE A 105 10.73 -0.09 25.05
N TYR A 106 11.72 -0.86 24.58
CA TYR A 106 11.54 -2.20 24.04
C TYR A 106 12.36 -3.23 24.81
N PRO A 107 11.72 -4.04 25.69
CA PRO A 107 12.41 -5.08 26.48
C PRO A 107 13.19 -6.10 25.61
N ASP A 108 12.67 -6.38 24.43
CA ASP A 108 13.23 -7.35 23.48
C ASP A 108 14.19 -6.70 22.47
N TRP A 109 14.77 -5.55 22.82
CA TRP A 109 15.72 -4.85 21.95
C TRP A 109 17.01 -5.67 21.75
N ASP A 110 17.33 -5.93 20.48
CA ASP A 110 18.54 -6.65 20.09
C ASP A 110 19.67 -5.66 19.73
N SER A 111 20.54 -5.39 20.70
CA SER A 111 21.69 -4.48 20.51
C SER A 111 22.69 -5.01 19.49
N GLN A 112 22.92 -6.34 19.46
CA GLN A 112 23.87 -6.95 18.51
C GLN A 112 23.33 -6.84 17.08
N HIS A 113 22.05 -7.15 16.88
CA HIS A 113 21.41 -6.99 15.58
C HIS A 113 21.38 -5.53 15.13
N CYS A 114 21.12 -4.58 16.05
CA CYS A 114 21.17 -3.15 15.78
C CYS A 114 22.55 -2.71 15.25
N GLU A 115 23.64 -3.13 15.90
CA GLU A 115 25.00 -2.83 15.44
C GLU A 115 25.31 -3.41 14.07
N GLN A 116 24.91 -4.65 13.80
CA GLN A 116 25.05 -5.26 12.49
C GLN A 116 24.27 -4.51 11.41
N LEU A 117 23.04 -4.07 11.72
CA LEU A 117 22.22 -3.29 10.80
C LEU A 117 22.86 -1.93 10.50
N LEU A 118 23.41 -1.24 11.50
CA LEU A 118 24.12 0.02 11.28
C LEU A 118 25.26 -0.16 10.28
N VAL A 119 26.09 -1.19 10.47
CA VAL A 119 27.22 -1.50 9.56
C VAL A 119 26.70 -1.76 8.14
N ARG A 120 25.69 -2.63 8.00
CA ARG A 120 25.12 -2.97 6.68
C ARG A 120 24.48 -1.75 5.99
N MET A 121 23.86 -0.85 6.76
CA MET A 121 23.22 0.36 6.22
C MET A 121 24.22 1.50 5.98
N GLY A 122 25.50 1.35 6.36
CA GLY A 122 26.53 2.38 6.25
C GLY A 122 26.26 3.56 7.14
N LEU A 123 25.79 3.33 8.38
CA LEU A 123 25.50 4.35 9.39
C LEU A 123 26.45 4.19 10.58
N HIS A 124 26.90 5.31 11.16
CA HIS A 124 27.76 5.32 12.33
C HIS A 124 27.06 5.96 13.54
N ALA A 125 27.18 5.35 14.72
CA ALA A 125 26.53 5.82 15.94
C ALA A 125 26.91 7.28 16.33
N SER A 126 28.11 7.73 15.93
CA SER A 126 28.58 9.11 16.16
C SER A 126 28.01 10.15 15.20
N GLU A 127 27.38 9.72 14.10
CA GLU A 127 26.83 10.66 13.13
C GLU A 127 25.68 11.47 13.69
N ARG A 128 25.63 12.75 13.29
CA ARG A 128 24.54 13.65 13.64
C ARG A 128 23.34 13.38 12.73
N ILE A 129 22.15 13.32 13.30
CA ILE A 129 20.91 13.08 12.53
C ILE A 129 20.63 14.23 11.55
N ASP A 130 21.02 15.45 11.89
CA ASP A 130 20.86 16.61 11.01
C ASP A 130 21.71 16.53 9.74
N SER A 131 22.84 15.81 9.78
CA SER A 131 23.71 15.60 8.61
C SER A 131 23.26 14.46 7.71
N LEU A 132 22.32 13.62 8.16
CA LEU A 132 21.82 12.50 7.36
C LEU A 132 21.01 13.00 6.15
N SER A 133 21.30 12.40 5.00
CA SER A 133 20.46 12.54 3.81
C SER A 133 19.03 12.04 4.10
N PHE A 134 18.10 12.30 3.20
CA PHE A 134 16.76 11.74 3.30
C PHE A 134 16.81 10.20 3.40
N GLY A 135 17.59 9.54 2.51
CA GLY A 135 17.79 8.09 2.54
C GLY A 135 18.44 7.60 3.84
N GLY A 136 19.42 8.35 4.39
CA GLY A 136 20.06 8.03 5.67
C GLY A 136 19.05 8.00 6.83
N ARG A 137 18.06 8.91 6.83
CA ARG A 137 17.00 8.92 7.86
C ARG A 137 16.06 7.72 7.71
N ILE A 138 15.71 7.32 6.49
CA ILE A 138 14.91 6.11 6.24
C ILE A 138 15.68 4.86 6.72
N LYS A 139 16.97 4.76 6.38
CA LYS A 139 17.83 3.67 6.86
C LYS A 139 17.88 3.60 8.38
N LEU A 140 18.04 4.75 9.08
CA LEU A 140 18.01 4.79 10.54
C LEU A 140 16.66 4.31 11.08
N SER A 141 15.54 4.80 10.53
CA SER A 141 14.20 4.36 10.94
C SER A 141 14.02 2.85 10.76
N LEU A 142 14.57 2.27 9.68
CA LEU A 142 14.53 0.84 9.44
C LEU A 142 15.38 0.06 10.45
N VAL A 143 16.60 0.53 10.78
CA VAL A 143 17.44 -0.07 11.82
C VAL A 143 16.69 -0.11 13.15
N LEU A 144 16.09 1.00 13.57
CA LEU A 144 15.32 1.08 14.82
C LEU A 144 14.09 0.16 14.79
N ALA A 145 13.45 -0.01 13.63
CA ALA A 145 12.29 -0.89 13.46
C ALA A 145 12.67 -2.38 13.55
N LEU A 146 13.77 -2.76 12.93
CA LEU A 146 14.21 -4.17 12.87
C LEU A 146 14.83 -4.64 14.20
N ALA A 147 15.60 -3.78 14.88
CA ALA A 147 16.29 -4.11 16.12
C ALA A 147 15.35 -4.39 17.31
N ARG A 148 14.08 -4.04 17.23
CA ARG A 148 13.07 -4.24 18.28
C ARG A 148 12.18 -5.47 18.08
N HIS A 149 12.50 -6.35 17.13
CA HIS A 149 11.75 -7.57 16.82
C HIS A 149 10.26 -7.34 16.58
N ALA A 150 9.92 -6.26 15.86
CA ALA A 150 8.53 -6.01 15.48
C ALA A 150 7.95 -7.21 14.69
N GLN A 151 6.67 -7.52 14.92
CA GLN A 151 5.95 -8.56 14.17
C GLN A 151 5.28 -7.99 12.91
N LEU A 152 5.00 -6.68 12.90
CA LEU A 152 4.43 -5.96 11.77
C LEU A 152 5.30 -4.74 11.44
N LEU A 153 5.74 -4.64 10.20
CA LEU A 153 6.37 -3.43 9.66
C LEU A 153 5.36 -2.67 8.80
N LEU A 154 5.15 -1.42 9.13
CA LEU A 154 4.42 -0.44 8.33
C LEU A 154 5.43 0.50 7.68
N LEU A 155 5.48 0.54 6.36
CA LEU A 155 6.47 1.29 5.61
C LEU A 155 5.75 2.31 4.72
N ASP A 156 5.96 3.59 4.98
CA ASP A 156 5.35 4.66 4.19
C ASP A 156 6.36 5.22 3.18
N GLU A 157 6.16 4.88 1.90
CA GLU A 157 7.03 5.27 0.77
C GLU A 157 8.54 5.07 1.07
N PRO A 158 8.99 3.90 1.57
CA PRO A 158 10.34 3.73 2.12
C PRO A 158 11.44 3.79 1.06
N SER A 159 11.13 3.59 -0.22
CA SER A 159 12.07 3.67 -1.34
C SER A 159 12.19 5.07 -1.94
N LEU A 160 11.34 6.02 -1.50
CA LEU A 160 11.34 7.38 -2.03
C LEU A 160 12.70 8.06 -1.76
N GLY A 161 13.30 8.63 -2.82
CA GLY A 161 14.58 9.34 -2.71
C GLY A 161 15.80 8.46 -2.41
N LEU A 162 15.67 7.14 -2.43
CA LEU A 162 16.82 6.22 -2.39
C LEU A 162 17.42 6.04 -3.79
N ASP A 163 18.75 6.00 -3.85
CA ASP A 163 19.45 5.53 -5.04
C ASP A 163 19.20 4.02 -5.27
N PRO A 164 19.51 3.47 -6.46
CA PRO A 164 19.23 2.07 -6.77
C PRO A 164 19.90 1.06 -5.81
N LEU A 165 21.12 1.36 -5.34
CA LEU A 165 21.85 0.47 -4.42
C LEU A 165 21.21 0.47 -3.03
N ALA A 166 20.89 1.65 -2.49
CA ALA A 166 20.20 1.80 -1.21
C ALA A 166 18.82 1.15 -1.23
N ARG A 167 18.12 1.23 -2.36
CA ARG A 167 16.82 0.58 -2.56
C ARG A 167 16.94 -0.95 -2.57
N GLN A 168 17.91 -1.50 -3.28
CA GLN A 168 18.20 -2.94 -3.27
C GLN A 168 18.51 -3.42 -1.84
N GLN A 169 19.30 -2.66 -1.11
CA GLN A 169 19.66 -2.97 0.28
C GLN A 169 18.42 -2.96 1.20
N LEU A 170 17.52 -1.97 1.04
CA LEU A 170 16.23 -1.93 1.75
C LEU A 170 15.45 -3.23 1.54
N PHE A 171 15.21 -3.64 0.29
CA PHE A 171 14.46 -4.86 0.00
C PHE A 171 15.15 -6.13 0.51
N THR A 172 16.49 -6.18 0.48
CA THR A 172 17.26 -7.30 1.07
C THR A 172 16.95 -7.45 2.56
N GLU A 173 16.95 -6.35 3.32
CA GLU A 173 16.62 -6.39 4.75
C GLU A 173 15.14 -6.72 5.01
N LEU A 174 14.24 -6.24 4.16
CA LEU A 174 12.80 -6.59 4.26
C LEU A 174 12.56 -8.08 3.99
N LEU A 175 13.24 -8.67 3.01
CA LEU A 175 13.15 -10.10 2.74
C LEU A 175 13.77 -10.92 3.87
N ALA A 176 14.89 -10.47 4.45
CA ALA A 176 15.48 -11.11 5.63
C ALA A 176 14.52 -11.06 6.84
N PHE A 177 13.82 -9.96 7.03
CA PHE A 177 12.77 -9.82 8.06
C PHE A 177 11.64 -10.85 7.85
N MET A 178 11.24 -11.12 6.62
CA MET A 178 10.15 -12.05 6.26
C MET A 178 10.54 -13.55 6.37
N GLN A 179 11.78 -13.87 6.69
CA GLN A 179 12.17 -15.28 6.92
C GLN A 179 11.45 -15.91 8.13
N ASP A 180 10.96 -15.11 9.06
CA ASP A 180 10.06 -15.52 10.12
C ASP A 180 8.61 -15.40 9.59
N GLU A 181 7.95 -16.54 9.37
CA GLU A 181 6.60 -16.63 8.79
C GLU A 181 5.50 -15.94 9.62
N GLU A 182 5.77 -15.57 10.87
CA GLU A 182 4.84 -14.82 11.71
C GLU A 182 4.91 -13.31 11.47
N ARG A 183 5.93 -12.84 10.76
CA ARG A 183 6.14 -11.42 10.46
C ARG A 183 5.36 -10.99 9.23
N THR A 184 4.91 -9.76 9.25
CA THR A 184 4.10 -9.18 8.18
C THR A 184 4.63 -7.80 7.81
N ILE A 185 4.58 -7.46 6.53
CA ILE A 185 4.94 -6.13 6.04
C ILE A 185 3.74 -5.51 5.34
N VAL A 186 3.46 -4.23 5.63
CA VAL A 186 2.60 -3.38 4.80
C VAL A 186 3.47 -2.25 4.26
N ILE A 187 3.61 -2.18 2.96
CA ILE A 187 4.44 -1.19 2.28
C ILE A 187 3.58 -0.31 1.38
N SER A 188 3.55 1.00 1.65
CA SER A 188 2.90 1.95 0.76
C SER A 188 3.86 2.35 -0.36
N SER A 189 3.35 2.43 -1.58
CA SER A 189 4.09 2.98 -2.70
C SER A 189 3.15 3.50 -3.79
N HIS A 190 3.67 4.44 -4.56
CA HIS A 190 3.11 4.84 -5.84
C HIS A 190 3.89 4.23 -7.03
N GLN A 191 5.02 3.54 -6.79
CA GLN A 191 5.85 2.84 -7.78
C GLN A 191 5.62 1.34 -7.70
N LEU A 192 4.63 0.85 -8.42
CA LEU A 192 4.14 -0.53 -8.31
C LEU A 192 5.06 -1.58 -8.92
N ALA A 193 5.78 -1.24 -10.00
CA ALA A 193 6.61 -2.20 -10.73
C ALA A 193 7.66 -2.91 -9.85
N GLU A 194 8.13 -2.26 -8.78
CA GLU A 194 9.05 -2.88 -7.82
C GLU A 194 8.34 -3.80 -6.84
N LEU A 195 7.16 -3.36 -6.35
CA LEU A 195 6.40 -4.12 -5.35
C LEU A 195 5.77 -5.38 -5.95
N GLU A 196 5.41 -5.37 -7.24
CA GLU A 196 4.82 -6.52 -7.94
C GLU A 196 5.67 -7.79 -7.82
N ARG A 197 7.00 -7.65 -7.64
CA ARG A 197 7.92 -8.78 -7.48
C ARG A 197 7.93 -9.38 -6.08
N TYR A 198 7.50 -8.62 -5.07
CA TYR A 198 7.63 -8.98 -3.66
C TYR A 198 6.30 -9.10 -2.94
N ALA A 199 5.26 -8.45 -3.46
CA ALA A 199 3.96 -8.40 -2.80
C ALA A 199 3.17 -9.69 -3.02
N ASP A 200 2.86 -10.37 -1.92
CA ASP A 200 1.94 -11.52 -1.90
C ASP A 200 0.49 -11.04 -1.98
N TYR A 201 0.21 -9.88 -1.38
CA TYR A 201 -1.11 -9.29 -1.26
C TYR A 201 -1.09 -7.82 -1.66
N VAL A 202 -2.14 -7.36 -2.30
CA VAL A 202 -2.28 -5.96 -2.74
C VAL A 202 -3.59 -5.39 -2.23
N ALA A 203 -3.53 -4.16 -1.72
CA ALA A 203 -4.70 -3.34 -1.40
C ALA A 203 -4.60 -2.01 -2.16
N MET A 204 -5.51 -1.78 -3.09
CA MET A 204 -5.56 -0.58 -3.93
C MET A 204 -6.50 0.44 -3.32
N LEU A 205 -5.94 1.59 -2.94
CA LEU A 205 -6.67 2.70 -2.30
C LEU A 205 -6.83 3.87 -3.28
N ASN A 206 -8.04 4.37 -3.42
CA ASN A 206 -8.34 5.57 -4.22
C ASN A 206 -9.40 6.42 -3.52
N GLN A 207 -9.13 7.73 -3.35
CA GLN A 207 -10.07 8.68 -2.71
C GLN A 207 -10.67 8.17 -1.39
N GLY A 208 -9.83 7.58 -0.55
CA GLY A 208 -10.24 7.06 0.74
C GLY A 208 -11.01 5.73 0.71
N GLN A 209 -11.12 5.06 -0.44
CA GLN A 209 -11.84 3.78 -0.61
C GLN A 209 -10.90 2.68 -1.10
N ILE A 210 -11.10 1.44 -0.63
CA ILE A 210 -10.46 0.25 -1.23
C ILE A 210 -11.22 -0.06 -2.54
N VAL A 211 -10.51 0.06 -3.66
CA VAL A 211 -11.09 -0.19 -5.00
C VAL A 211 -10.84 -1.60 -5.51
N ALA A 212 -9.79 -2.26 -5.02
CA ALA A 212 -9.49 -3.67 -5.22
C ALA A 212 -8.54 -4.17 -4.14
N HIS A 213 -8.64 -5.43 -3.75
CA HIS A 213 -7.68 -6.10 -2.86
C HIS A 213 -7.71 -7.61 -3.10
N GLY A 214 -6.63 -8.29 -2.78
CA GLY A 214 -6.48 -9.74 -2.94
C GLY A 214 -5.02 -10.14 -3.09
N THR A 215 -4.77 -11.43 -3.32
CA THR A 215 -3.43 -11.87 -3.71
C THR A 215 -3.06 -11.31 -5.09
N THR A 216 -1.78 -11.10 -5.33
CA THR A 216 -1.31 -10.57 -6.62
C THR A 216 -1.79 -11.42 -7.80
N PRO A 217 -1.67 -12.76 -7.78
CA PRO A 217 -2.19 -13.60 -8.86
C PRO A 217 -3.71 -13.50 -9.03
N ASP A 218 -4.48 -13.48 -7.93
CA ASP A 218 -5.94 -13.39 -7.99
C ASP A 218 -6.39 -12.09 -8.64
N LEU A 219 -5.78 -10.96 -8.27
CA LEU A 219 -6.10 -9.66 -8.88
C LEU A 219 -5.79 -9.66 -10.38
N LEU A 220 -4.62 -10.14 -10.78
CA LEU A 220 -4.21 -10.15 -12.19
C LEU A 220 -5.06 -11.12 -13.03
N SER A 221 -5.55 -12.21 -12.46
CA SER A 221 -6.47 -13.13 -13.14
C SER A 221 -7.91 -12.64 -13.18
N ARG A 222 -8.33 -11.85 -12.17
CA ARG A 222 -9.68 -11.31 -12.04
C ARG A 222 -9.98 -10.21 -13.06
N TYR A 223 -8.97 -9.36 -13.36
CA TYR A 223 -9.16 -8.19 -14.20
C TYR A 223 -8.48 -8.36 -15.56
N THR A 224 -9.21 -8.00 -16.63
CA THR A 224 -8.74 -8.03 -18.02
C THR A 224 -9.15 -6.74 -18.72
N GLU A 225 -8.31 -6.19 -19.59
CA GLU A 225 -8.69 -5.06 -20.45
C GLU A 225 -9.09 -5.55 -21.83
N LEU A 226 -10.27 -5.13 -22.28
CA LEU A 226 -10.76 -5.35 -23.63
C LEU A 226 -10.70 -4.06 -24.44
N ASP A 227 -10.23 -4.16 -25.67
CA ASP A 227 -10.38 -3.15 -26.72
C ASP A 227 -11.60 -3.52 -27.54
N VAL A 228 -12.60 -2.65 -27.61
CA VAL A 228 -13.90 -2.96 -28.20
C VAL A 228 -14.36 -1.88 -29.17
N LEU A 229 -15.16 -2.28 -30.17
CA LEU A 229 -15.95 -1.36 -30.99
C LEU A 229 -17.38 -1.32 -30.47
N LEU A 230 -17.89 -0.09 -30.30
CA LEU A 230 -19.26 0.17 -29.86
C LEU A 230 -20.16 0.35 -31.09
N ASP A 231 -21.28 -0.35 -31.14
CA ASP A 231 -22.23 -0.25 -32.26
C ASP A 231 -23.07 1.03 -32.24
N ARG A 232 -23.29 1.61 -31.06
CA ARG A 232 -24.01 2.87 -30.85
C ARG A 232 -23.37 3.69 -29.72
N ASP A 233 -23.81 4.95 -29.54
CA ASP A 233 -23.40 5.81 -28.44
C ASP A 233 -23.85 5.33 -27.03
N GLY A 234 -24.03 4.03 -26.87
CA GLY A 234 -24.46 3.40 -25.63
C GLY A 234 -23.37 3.46 -24.56
N LEU A 235 -23.78 3.87 -23.35
CA LEU A 235 -22.98 3.79 -22.14
C LEU A 235 -22.72 2.30 -21.80
N ILE A 236 -21.44 1.95 -21.62
CA ILE A 236 -21.06 0.63 -21.10
C ILE A 236 -21.12 0.71 -19.56
N GLU A 237 -22.30 0.90 -19.02
CA GLU A 237 -22.54 0.74 -17.58
C GLU A 237 -23.27 -0.58 -17.36
N ARG A 238 -22.50 -1.68 -17.38
CA ARG A 238 -22.99 -3.00 -17.04
C ARG A 238 -22.19 -3.57 -15.87
N SER A 239 -22.80 -4.42 -15.07
CA SER A 239 -22.13 -5.09 -13.97
C SER A 239 -20.85 -5.79 -14.46
N GLY A 240 -19.72 -5.51 -13.81
CA GLY A 240 -18.43 -6.07 -14.17
C GLY A 240 -17.68 -5.39 -15.32
N LEU A 241 -18.27 -4.39 -16.00
CA LEU A 241 -17.62 -3.61 -17.05
C LEU A 241 -17.41 -2.16 -16.62
N ARG A 242 -16.20 -1.64 -16.79
CA ARG A 242 -15.86 -0.24 -16.49
C ARG A 242 -15.15 0.41 -17.67
N LEU A 243 -15.66 1.54 -18.13
CA LEU A 243 -15.04 2.28 -19.22
C LEU A 243 -13.74 2.95 -18.71
N VAL A 244 -12.62 2.63 -19.35
CA VAL A 244 -11.30 3.19 -19.04
C VAL A 244 -10.96 4.35 -19.96
N ALA A 245 -11.26 4.20 -21.26
CA ALA A 245 -11.03 5.23 -22.28
C ALA A 245 -11.97 5.02 -23.46
N ARG A 246 -12.28 6.11 -24.18
CA ARG A 246 -13.09 6.06 -25.39
C ARG A 246 -12.55 7.05 -26.44
N ASP A 247 -12.48 6.59 -27.67
CA ASP A 247 -12.16 7.40 -28.84
C ASP A 247 -13.12 7.03 -29.99
N GLY A 248 -14.11 7.89 -30.20
CA GLY A 248 -15.21 7.62 -31.13
C GLY A 248 -15.95 6.32 -30.81
N ARG A 249 -15.93 5.38 -31.76
CA ARG A 249 -16.51 4.04 -31.58
C ARG A 249 -15.60 3.04 -30.88
N ARG A 250 -14.31 3.35 -30.76
CA ARG A 250 -13.35 2.48 -30.08
C ARG A 250 -13.32 2.81 -28.58
N ALA A 251 -13.36 1.79 -27.75
CA ALA A 251 -13.31 1.94 -26.30
C ALA A 251 -12.42 0.88 -25.66
N ARG A 252 -11.74 1.27 -24.57
CA ARG A 252 -11.05 0.35 -23.67
C ARG A 252 -11.89 0.15 -22.42
N VAL A 253 -12.14 -1.11 -22.08
CA VAL A 253 -13.04 -1.52 -21.03
C VAL A 253 -12.31 -2.44 -20.09
N LEU A 254 -12.30 -2.11 -18.80
CA LEU A 254 -11.84 -3.03 -17.74
C LEU A 254 -12.96 -3.99 -17.41
N VAL A 255 -12.68 -5.28 -17.48
CA VAL A 255 -13.58 -6.37 -17.11
C VAL A 255 -13.22 -6.89 -15.75
N ASP A 256 -14.14 -6.88 -14.80
CA ASP A 256 -14.05 -7.57 -13.52
C ASP A 256 -14.77 -8.92 -13.64
N ARG A 257 -14.04 -9.99 -13.85
CA ARG A 257 -14.58 -11.35 -14.08
C ARG A 257 -15.40 -11.86 -12.88
N ALA A 258 -15.10 -11.39 -11.66
CA ALA A 258 -15.85 -11.78 -10.47
C ALA A 258 -17.25 -11.13 -10.39
N SER A 259 -17.43 -9.99 -11.07
CA SER A 259 -18.70 -9.24 -11.10
C SER A 259 -19.47 -9.45 -12.40
N MET A 260 -18.91 -10.22 -13.34
CA MET A 260 -19.60 -10.54 -14.59
C MET A 260 -20.76 -11.51 -14.36
N PRO A 261 -21.92 -11.28 -14.99
CA PRO A 261 -23.00 -12.25 -14.99
C PRO A 261 -22.56 -13.55 -15.70
N PRO A 262 -23.22 -14.70 -15.42
CA PRO A 262 -22.86 -15.99 -16.00
C PRO A 262 -22.75 -15.96 -17.53
N ALA A 263 -21.87 -16.79 -18.08
CA ALA A 263 -21.68 -16.93 -19.51
C ALA A 263 -23.03 -17.26 -20.18
N GLY A 264 -23.40 -16.49 -21.20
CA GLY A 264 -24.70 -16.61 -21.90
C GLY A 264 -25.73 -15.52 -21.58
N SER A 265 -25.46 -14.63 -20.62
CA SER A 265 -26.35 -13.50 -20.27
C SER A 265 -26.34 -12.33 -21.28
N GLY A 266 -25.59 -12.43 -22.39
CA GLY A 266 -25.49 -11.38 -23.41
C GLY A 266 -24.67 -10.14 -22.96
N ALA A 267 -24.05 -10.17 -21.80
CA ALA A 267 -23.33 -9.00 -21.26
C ALA A 267 -22.19 -8.50 -22.16
N LEU A 268 -21.54 -9.39 -22.91
CA LEU A 268 -20.52 -9.08 -23.93
C LEU A 268 -21.06 -9.19 -25.37
N GLY A 269 -22.28 -9.73 -25.57
CA GLY A 269 -22.80 -10.09 -26.90
C GLY A 269 -23.05 -8.93 -27.86
N GLU A 270 -23.04 -7.68 -27.37
CA GLU A 270 -23.20 -6.47 -28.19
C GLU A 270 -21.89 -5.72 -28.42
N LEU A 271 -20.79 -6.23 -27.85
CA LEU A 271 -19.46 -5.62 -27.99
C LEU A 271 -18.65 -6.40 -29.02
N GLN A 272 -18.22 -5.74 -30.07
CA GLN A 272 -17.23 -6.31 -30.97
C GLN A 272 -15.86 -6.21 -30.35
N ILE A 273 -15.34 -7.32 -29.80
CA ILE A 273 -14.01 -7.38 -29.17
C ILE A 273 -12.97 -7.36 -30.27
N ILE A 274 -12.04 -6.39 -30.21
CA ILE A 274 -10.89 -6.27 -31.10
C ILE A 274 -9.70 -7.05 -30.54
N SER A 275 -9.43 -6.85 -29.24
CA SER A 275 -8.33 -7.51 -28.54
C SER A 275 -8.62 -7.62 -27.04
N GLU A 276 -7.96 -8.60 -26.41
CA GLU A 276 -7.94 -8.83 -24.98
C GLU A 276 -6.49 -8.82 -24.51
N ARG A 277 -6.22 -8.18 -23.36
CA ARG A 277 -4.88 -8.18 -22.77
C ARG A 277 -4.93 -8.30 -21.25
N ASN A 278 -3.91 -8.98 -20.72
CA ASN A 278 -3.65 -8.99 -19.30
C ASN A 278 -3.01 -7.65 -18.88
N LEU A 279 -3.25 -7.25 -17.65
CA LEU A 279 -2.74 -6.02 -17.06
C LEU A 279 -1.59 -6.31 -16.10
N THR A 280 -0.66 -5.38 -15.97
CA THR A 280 0.21 -5.29 -14.80
C THR A 280 -0.56 -4.68 -13.62
N LEU A 281 -0.06 -4.79 -12.40
CA LEU A 281 -0.69 -4.13 -11.24
C LEU A 281 -0.77 -2.60 -11.42
N GLU A 282 0.23 -2.00 -12.04
CA GLU A 282 0.24 -0.55 -12.32
C GLU A 282 -0.84 -0.16 -13.32
N GLU A 283 -0.98 -0.90 -14.41
CA GLU A 283 -2.05 -0.69 -15.40
C GLU A 283 -3.42 -0.90 -14.79
N LEU A 284 -3.59 -1.92 -13.94
CA LEU A 284 -4.83 -2.17 -13.22
C LEU A 284 -5.20 -1.01 -12.29
N LEU A 285 -4.24 -0.50 -11.50
CA LEU A 285 -4.47 0.66 -10.65
C LEU A 285 -4.91 1.87 -11.47
N VAL A 286 -4.19 2.17 -12.56
CA VAL A 286 -4.54 3.29 -13.45
C VAL A 286 -5.94 3.12 -14.04
N ALA A 287 -6.30 1.92 -14.47
CA ALA A 287 -7.62 1.62 -15.01
C ALA A 287 -8.73 1.80 -13.95
N LEU A 288 -8.53 1.30 -12.73
CA LEU A 288 -9.48 1.44 -11.61
C LEU A 288 -9.64 2.90 -11.17
N VAL A 289 -8.55 3.67 -11.10
CA VAL A 289 -8.59 5.08 -10.76
C VAL A 289 -9.34 5.90 -11.80
N LYS A 290 -9.07 5.67 -13.10
CA LYS A 290 -9.75 6.37 -14.20
C LYS A 290 -11.23 6.03 -14.27
N SER A 291 -11.60 4.76 -14.11
CA SER A 291 -12.99 4.32 -14.16
C SER A 291 -13.85 4.86 -13.00
N ASN A 292 -13.25 5.10 -11.83
CA ASN A 292 -13.95 5.69 -10.67
C ASN A 292 -14.07 7.23 -10.75
N SER A 293 -13.30 7.89 -11.62
CA SER A 293 -13.26 9.36 -11.67
C SER A 293 -14.50 9.99 -12.33
N GLY A 294 -15.45 9.22 -12.81
CA GLY A 294 -16.62 9.74 -13.51
C GLY A 294 -16.26 10.69 -14.66
N VAL A 295 -15.15 10.43 -15.35
CA VAL A 295 -14.57 11.35 -16.34
C VAL A 295 -15.56 11.51 -17.50
N ARG A 296 -16.34 12.59 -17.47
CA ARG A 296 -16.83 13.21 -18.70
C ARG A 296 -15.60 13.64 -19.49
N TRP A 297 -15.14 12.78 -20.37
CA TRP A 297 -14.10 13.11 -21.32
C TRP A 297 -14.56 14.34 -22.14
N ARG A 298 -13.84 15.46 -22.05
CA ARG A 298 -13.96 16.55 -23.01
C ARG A 298 -13.02 16.26 -24.16
N PRO A 299 -13.49 16.19 -25.43
CA PRO A 299 -12.58 16.07 -26.57
C PRO A 299 -11.60 17.25 -26.53
N ARG A 300 -10.31 16.98 -26.70
CA ARG A 300 -9.36 18.04 -27.06
C ARG A 300 -9.87 18.63 -28.37
N MET A 301 -10.38 19.85 -28.33
CA MET A 301 -10.59 20.63 -29.56
C MET A 301 -9.23 20.72 -30.24
N GLY A 302 -9.15 20.19 -31.47
CA GLY A 302 -8.00 20.32 -32.33
C GLY A 302 -7.69 21.79 -32.51
N LEU A 303 -6.44 22.15 -32.28
CA LEU A 303 -5.88 23.39 -32.82
C LEU A 303 -5.78 23.21 -34.30
N SER A 304 -6.63 23.94 -35.03
CA SER A 304 -6.51 24.20 -36.44
C SER A 304 -5.26 25.08 -36.73
#